data_24a825e70a566d8fc60f2eadf5e400d0
#
_entry.id   24a825e70a566d8fc60f2eadf5e400d0
#
_cell.length_a   1.000
_cell.length_b   1.000
_cell.length_c   1.000
_cell.angle_alpha   90.00
_cell.angle_beta   90.00
_cell.angle_gamma   90.00
#
_symmetry.space_group_name_H-M   'P 1'
#
loop_
_entity.id
_entity.type
_entity.pdbx_description
1 polymer ?
#
loop_
_entity_poly.entity_id
_entity_poly.type
_entity_poly.pdbx_seq_one_letter_code
_entity_poly.pdbx_strand_id
1 'polypeptide(L)'
;MVEAQIERHGNKFENFLTTAQGEDLFDKAKKVAQILNSGILTGNEGLGMRALDKVSGEYFIREKDGKSHSVIMFGSNSYLNMSTHPKVMEAANSALHQFGYGMGAVSNYVGVTDIHKELEERIAKFYGCEDSIVFPSGYGTNVGVISALCSTG
;
A
#
# COMPACT_ATOMS: atom_id res chain seq x y z
N MET A 1 13.50 -2.84 -29.52
CA MET A 1 14.73 -3.16 -28.73
C MET A 1 14.40 -3.65 -27.32
N VAL A 2 13.50 -3.01 -26.58
CA VAL A 2 13.05 -3.43 -25.25
C VAL A 2 12.26 -4.76 -25.32
N GLU A 3 11.33 -4.90 -26.26
CA GLU A 3 10.56 -6.14 -26.48
C GLU A 3 11.45 -7.36 -26.78
N ALA A 4 12.46 -7.18 -27.63
CA ALA A 4 13.40 -8.26 -27.96
C ALA A 4 14.29 -8.68 -26.76
N GLN A 5 14.51 -7.78 -25.79
CA GLN A 5 15.22 -8.12 -24.55
C GLN A 5 14.33 -8.88 -23.56
N ILE A 6 13.03 -8.56 -23.54
CA ILE A 6 12.05 -9.25 -22.68
C ILE A 6 11.88 -10.72 -23.10
N GLU A 7 11.78 -10.99 -24.38
CA GLU A 7 11.66 -12.37 -24.92
C GLU A 7 12.89 -13.23 -24.62
N ARG A 8 14.10 -12.65 -24.61
CA ARG A 8 15.36 -13.40 -24.38
C ARG A 8 15.62 -13.78 -22.92
N HIS A 9 15.00 -13.11 -21.96
CA HIS A 9 15.34 -13.23 -20.52
C HIS A 9 14.22 -13.77 -19.64
N GLY A 10 13.15 -14.28 -20.23
CA GLY A 10 12.08 -14.96 -19.48
C GLY A 10 11.40 -14.08 -18.42
N ASN A 11 10.85 -12.94 -18.84
CA ASN A 11 9.88 -12.11 -18.08
C ASN A 11 10.14 -11.89 -16.58
N LYS A 12 11.37 -11.97 -16.10
CA LYS A 12 11.65 -11.65 -14.70
C LYS A 12 11.96 -10.17 -14.57
N PHE A 13 11.10 -9.46 -13.85
CA PHE A 13 11.25 -8.02 -13.53
C PHE A 13 12.63 -7.68 -12.95
N GLU A 14 13.18 -8.60 -12.16
CA GLU A 14 14.53 -8.50 -11.58
C GLU A 14 15.62 -8.30 -12.63
N ASN A 15 15.49 -8.88 -13.81
CA ASN A 15 16.49 -8.75 -14.89
C ASN A 15 16.52 -7.34 -15.51
N PHE A 16 15.45 -6.56 -15.32
CA PHE A 16 15.38 -5.16 -15.77
C PHE A 16 15.91 -4.17 -14.74
N LEU A 17 15.94 -4.59 -13.48
CA LEU A 17 16.48 -3.78 -12.39
C LEU A 17 17.99 -3.98 -12.21
N THR A 18 18.57 -5.07 -12.76
CA THR A 18 20.02 -5.26 -12.79
C THR A 18 20.68 -4.27 -13.74
N THR A 19 21.52 -3.46 -13.20
CA THR A 19 22.19 -2.36 -13.90
C THR A 19 23.34 -2.83 -14.75
N ALA A 20 23.43 -2.33 -15.98
CA ALA A 20 24.74 -2.16 -16.60
C ALA A 20 25.55 -1.14 -15.75
N GLN A 21 26.80 -1.46 -15.44
CA GLN A 21 27.71 -0.52 -14.75
C GLN A 21 27.75 0.81 -15.52
N GLY A 22 27.46 1.92 -14.84
CA GLY A 22 27.50 3.25 -15.39
C GLY A 22 26.17 3.85 -15.88
N GLU A 23 25.04 3.16 -15.70
CA GLU A 23 23.74 3.69 -16.09
C GLU A 23 23.20 4.68 -15.02
N ASP A 24 22.77 5.87 -15.45
CA ASP A 24 22.20 6.89 -14.57
C ASP A 24 20.85 6.44 -13.99
N LEU A 25 20.57 6.87 -12.76
CA LEU A 25 19.32 6.58 -12.04
C LEU A 25 18.08 7.03 -12.83
N PHE A 26 18.16 8.17 -13.53
CA PHE A 26 17.04 8.67 -14.34
C PHE A 26 16.78 7.81 -15.58
N ASP A 27 17.80 7.24 -16.19
CA ASP A 27 17.65 6.32 -17.33
C ASP A 27 17.04 4.98 -16.90
N LYS A 28 17.38 4.50 -15.70
CA LYS A 28 16.69 3.34 -15.08
C LYS A 28 15.22 3.65 -14.84
N ALA A 29 14.92 4.78 -14.24
CA ALA A 29 13.53 5.18 -13.97
C ALA A 29 12.71 5.28 -15.26
N LYS A 30 13.29 5.82 -16.36
CA LYS A 30 12.64 5.85 -17.67
C LYS A 30 12.37 4.45 -18.22
N LYS A 31 13.33 3.53 -18.11
CA LYS A 31 13.15 2.13 -18.57
C LYS A 31 12.04 1.44 -17.78
N VAL A 32 12.04 1.56 -16.47
CA VAL A 32 10.97 1.01 -15.61
C VAL A 32 9.62 1.61 -16.01
N ALA A 33 9.53 2.92 -16.18
CA ALA A 33 8.31 3.58 -16.60
C ALA A 33 7.81 3.11 -17.98
N GLN A 34 8.72 2.87 -18.95
CA GLN A 34 8.37 2.32 -20.25
C GLN A 34 7.80 0.90 -20.14
N ILE A 35 8.41 0.04 -19.32
CA ILE A 35 7.94 -1.33 -19.08
C ILE A 35 6.56 -1.32 -18.42
N LEU A 36 6.37 -0.51 -17.37
CA LEU A 36 5.08 -0.38 -16.68
C LEU A 36 3.98 0.14 -17.61
N ASN A 37 4.33 1.06 -18.51
CA ASN A 37 3.38 1.63 -19.48
C ASN A 37 3.09 0.73 -20.68
N SER A 38 3.96 -0.23 -20.98
CA SER A 38 3.77 -1.16 -22.11
C SER A 38 2.75 -2.26 -21.83
N GLY A 39 2.34 -2.46 -20.57
CA GLY A 39 1.44 -3.56 -20.19
C GLY A 39 2.08 -4.96 -20.20
N ILE A 40 3.36 -5.07 -20.60
CA ILE A 40 4.06 -6.35 -20.79
C ILE A 40 4.13 -7.20 -19.53
N LEU A 41 4.30 -6.56 -18.36
CA LEU A 41 4.44 -7.27 -17.08
C LEU A 41 3.14 -7.86 -16.56
N THR A 42 2.00 -7.36 -16.99
CA THR A 42 0.69 -7.79 -16.48
C THR A 42 -0.08 -8.66 -17.44
N GLY A 43 0.41 -8.80 -18.70
CA GLY A 43 -0.36 -9.47 -19.76
C GLY A 43 -1.73 -8.82 -20.02
N ASN A 44 -1.98 -7.73 -19.34
CA ASN A 44 -3.21 -6.97 -19.36
C ASN A 44 -2.89 -5.49 -19.12
N GLU A 45 -3.68 -4.58 -19.66
CA GLU A 45 -3.50 -3.14 -19.50
C GLU A 45 -3.79 -2.61 -18.08
N GLY A 46 -3.76 -3.52 -17.08
CA GLY A 46 -4.17 -3.26 -15.70
C GLY A 46 -3.36 -2.19 -14.94
N LEU A 47 -2.09 -1.99 -15.31
CA LEU A 47 -1.30 -0.91 -14.73
C LEU A 47 -1.73 0.43 -15.32
N GLY A 48 -2.24 1.30 -14.46
CA GLY A 48 -2.73 2.63 -14.85
C GLY A 48 -4.25 2.77 -14.91
N MET A 49 -4.99 1.71 -14.57
CA MET A 49 -6.42 1.85 -14.25
C MET A 49 -6.61 2.74 -13.03
N ARG A 50 -7.68 3.52 -13.05
CA ARG A 50 -8.01 4.45 -11.95
C ARG A 50 -9.36 4.09 -11.39
N ALA A 51 -9.43 3.92 -10.07
CA ALA A 51 -10.71 3.86 -9.38
C ALA A 51 -11.43 5.22 -9.52
N LEU A 52 -12.70 5.18 -9.85
CA LEU A 52 -13.55 6.37 -9.98
C LEU A 52 -14.42 6.58 -8.74
N ASP A 53 -14.50 5.60 -7.87
CA ASP A 53 -15.29 5.61 -6.66
C ASP A 53 -14.52 4.91 -5.52
N LYS A 54 -15.11 4.89 -4.32
CA LYS A 54 -14.58 4.16 -3.18
C LYS A 54 -14.45 2.67 -3.50
N VAL A 55 -13.35 2.07 -3.11
CA VAL A 55 -13.11 0.63 -3.31
C VAL A 55 -14.06 -0.18 -2.42
N SER A 56 -15.02 -0.83 -3.05
CA SER A 56 -15.97 -1.77 -2.44
C SER A 56 -15.93 -3.10 -3.19
N GLY A 57 -16.84 -4.03 -2.91
CA GLY A 57 -16.94 -5.29 -3.66
C GLY A 57 -17.19 -5.10 -5.14
N GLU A 58 -17.94 -4.05 -5.51
CA GLU A 58 -18.18 -3.61 -6.89
C GLU A 58 -17.88 -2.12 -6.98
N TYR A 59 -17.15 -1.70 -8.02
CA TYR A 59 -16.83 -0.30 -8.25
C TYR A 59 -16.48 0.00 -9.70
N PHE A 60 -16.47 1.28 -10.04
CA PHE A 60 -16.14 1.76 -11.38
C PHE A 60 -14.65 2.02 -11.52
N ILE A 61 -14.09 1.55 -12.62
CA ILE A 61 -12.73 1.85 -13.06
C ILE A 61 -12.75 2.61 -14.37
N ARG A 62 -11.66 3.35 -14.61
CA ARG A 62 -11.38 3.95 -15.92
C ARG A 62 -10.09 3.37 -16.46
N GLU A 63 -10.16 2.83 -17.65
CA GLU A 63 -9.01 2.33 -18.41
C GLU A 63 -8.18 3.46 -19.02
N LYS A 64 -7.01 3.11 -19.53
CA LYS A 64 -6.12 4.07 -20.20
C LYS A 64 -6.74 4.69 -21.46
N ASP A 65 -7.60 3.97 -22.16
CA ASP A 65 -8.35 4.44 -23.34
C ASP A 65 -9.50 5.40 -23.00
N GLY A 66 -9.73 5.66 -21.71
CA GLY A 66 -10.77 6.56 -21.20
C GLY A 66 -12.14 5.90 -20.97
N LYS A 67 -12.31 4.63 -21.34
CA LYS A 67 -13.55 3.90 -21.08
C LYS A 67 -13.69 3.61 -19.59
N SER A 68 -14.92 3.55 -19.12
CA SER A 68 -15.27 3.25 -17.74
C SER A 68 -16.27 2.11 -17.68
N HIS A 69 -16.07 1.18 -16.79
CA HIS A 69 -16.97 0.06 -16.55
C HIS A 69 -16.95 -0.38 -15.09
N SER A 70 -18.01 -1.08 -14.67
CA SER A 70 -18.08 -1.69 -13.34
C SER A 70 -17.28 -2.99 -13.32
N VAL A 71 -16.58 -3.23 -12.22
CA VAL A 71 -15.84 -4.47 -11.98
C VAL A 71 -16.13 -5.00 -10.58
N ILE A 72 -16.09 -6.32 -10.44
CA ILE A 72 -16.07 -6.97 -9.13
C ILE A 72 -14.62 -7.08 -8.69
N MET A 73 -14.29 -6.51 -7.53
CA MET A 73 -12.91 -6.38 -7.08
C MET A 73 -12.45 -7.59 -6.27
N PHE A 74 -11.57 -8.38 -6.87
CA PHE A 74 -10.84 -9.45 -6.16
C PHE A 74 -9.39 -9.08 -5.81
N GLY A 75 -8.86 -8.00 -6.38
CA GLY A 75 -7.47 -7.55 -6.20
C GLY A 75 -7.26 -6.56 -5.05
N SER A 76 -8.27 -6.33 -4.21
CA SER A 76 -8.18 -5.40 -3.09
C SER A 76 -7.68 -6.08 -1.82
N ASN A 77 -6.91 -5.36 -1.00
CA ASN A 77 -6.55 -5.79 0.35
C ASN A 77 -7.64 -5.49 1.40
N SER A 78 -8.81 -5.00 0.99
CA SER A 78 -9.96 -4.76 1.87
C SER A 78 -10.77 -6.05 2.10
N TYR A 79 -10.15 -7.05 2.70
CA TYR A 79 -10.65 -8.43 2.78
C TYR A 79 -12.07 -8.57 3.34
N LEU A 80 -12.46 -7.76 4.30
CA LEU A 80 -13.80 -7.73 4.89
C LEU A 80 -14.63 -6.54 4.43
N ASN A 81 -14.16 -5.82 3.42
CA ASN A 81 -14.77 -4.59 2.91
C ASN A 81 -15.05 -3.52 3.99
N MET A 82 -14.20 -3.48 5.03
CA MET A 82 -14.35 -2.55 6.16
C MET A 82 -14.11 -1.09 5.80
N SER A 83 -13.34 -0.83 4.74
CA SER A 83 -13.04 0.54 4.28
C SER A 83 -14.30 1.37 3.95
N THR A 84 -15.39 0.72 3.59
CA THR A 84 -16.66 1.37 3.24
C THR A 84 -17.79 1.04 4.22
N HIS A 85 -17.49 0.35 5.31
CA HIS A 85 -18.48 0.00 6.31
C HIS A 85 -19.00 1.26 7.03
N PRO A 86 -20.32 1.50 7.12
CA PRO A 86 -20.89 2.74 7.64
C PRO A 86 -20.36 3.13 9.02
N LYS A 87 -20.30 2.19 9.97
CA LYS A 87 -19.80 2.44 11.32
C LYS A 87 -18.32 2.83 11.34
N VAL A 88 -17.50 2.26 10.45
CA VAL A 88 -16.07 2.61 10.35
C VAL A 88 -15.92 4.02 9.80
N MET A 89 -16.69 4.36 8.77
CA MET A 89 -16.70 5.70 8.19
C MET A 89 -17.18 6.77 9.18
N GLU A 90 -18.23 6.47 9.95
CA GLU A 90 -18.75 7.36 11.00
C GLU A 90 -17.72 7.59 12.11
N ALA A 91 -17.08 6.53 12.61
CA ALA A 91 -16.01 6.64 13.60
C ALA A 91 -14.82 7.45 13.10
N ALA A 92 -14.39 7.22 11.86
CA ALA A 92 -13.32 7.98 11.23
C ALA A 92 -13.68 9.46 11.07
N ASN A 93 -14.90 9.77 10.67
CA ASN A 93 -15.39 11.15 10.58
C ASN A 93 -15.43 11.85 11.95
N SER A 94 -15.88 11.15 12.97
CA SER A 94 -15.90 11.68 14.35
C SER A 94 -14.48 11.96 14.85
N ALA A 95 -13.53 11.04 14.61
CA ALA A 95 -12.14 11.24 14.96
C ALA A 95 -11.50 12.41 14.19
N LEU A 96 -11.83 12.58 12.92
CA LEU A 96 -11.37 13.71 12.09
C LEU A 96 -11.84 15.06 12.68
N HIS A 97 -13.08 15.15 13.14
CA HIS A 97 -13.59 16.36 13.76
C HIS A 97 -12.98 16.65 15.13
N GLN A 98 -12.65 15.62 15.89
CA GLN A 98 -12.10 15.77 17.25
C GLN A 98 -10.60 16.06 17.24
N PHE A 99 -9.82 15.36 16.39
CA PHE A 99 -8.35 15.39 16.41
C PHE A 99 -7.74 16.06 15.17
N GLY A 100 -8.54 16.41 14.16
CA GLY A 100 -8.06 16.90 12.89
C GLY A 100 -7.61 15.78 11.95
N TYR A 101 -7.05 16.18 10.81
CA TYR A 101 -6.59 15.26 9.76
C TYR A 101 -5.45 14.34 10.21
N GLY A 102 -4.61 14.80 11.14
CA GLY A 102 -3.49 14.04 11.68
C GLY A 102 -2.83 14.81 12.82
N MET A 103 -2.06 14.11 13.63
CA MET A 103 -1.48 14.68 14.85
C MET A 103 -0.34 15.68 14.60
N GLY A 104 0.28 15.66 13.42
CA GLY A 104 1.41 16.53 13.06
C GLY A 104 2.65 16.33 13.95
N ALA A 105 2.70 15.25 14.73
CA ALA A 105 3.78 14.96 15.66
C ALA A 105 4.10 13.47 15.69
N VAL A 106 5.33 13.13 16.10
CA VAL A 106 5.75 11.74 16.26
C VAL A 106 5.24 11.17 17.59
N SER A 107 5.03 9.86 17.62
CA SER A 107 4.44 9.15 18.78
C SER A 107 5.19 9.39 20.10
N ASN A 108 6.51 9.57 20.05
CA ASN A 108 7.35 9.77 21.25
C ASN A 108 7.16 11.13 21.93
N TYR A 109 6.44 12.07 21.28
CA TYR A 109 6.13 13.37 21.87
C TYR A 109 4.63 13.47 22.18
N VAL A 110 3.85 14.02 21.26
CA VAL A 110 2.42 14.24 21.42
C VAL A 110 1.58 13.62 20.28
N GLY A 111 2.16 12.72 19.51
CA GLY A 111 1.52 12.10 18.34
C GLY A 111 0.59 10.92 18.65
N VAL A 112 0.33 10.64 19.94
CA VAL A 112 -0.57 9.56 20.38
C VAL A 112 -1.83 10.17 20.99
N THR A 113 -3.00 9.71 20.56
CA THR A 113 -4.30 10.10 21.12
C THR A 113 -4.88 8.96 21.95
N ASP A 114 -5.95 9.26 22.69
CA ASP A 114 -6.71 8.26 23.44
C ASP A 114 -7.25 7.15 22.54
N ILE A 115 -7.60 7.47 21.27
CA ILE A 115 -8.03 6.46 20.29
C ILE A 115 -6.92 5.45 19.99
N HIS A 116 -5.67 5.89 19.89
CA HIS A 116 -4.54 4.97 19.70
C HIS A 116 -4.40 4.04 20.91
N LYS A 117 -4.50 4.57 22.12
CA LYS A 117 -4.40 3.77 23.34
C LYS A 117 -5.55 2.79 23.49
N GLU A 118 -6.76 3.23 23.23
CA GLU A 118 -7.94 2.35 23.23
C GLU A 118 -7.80 1.22 22.20
N LEU A 119 -7.24 1.50 21.02
CA LEU A 119 -6.97 0.47 20.00
C LEU A 119 -5.94 -0.55 20.49
N GLU A 120 -4.83 -0.09 21.07
CA GLU A 120 -3.78 -0.95 21.63
C GLU A 120 -4.38 -1.86 22.73
N GLU A 121 -5.11 -1.33 23.69
CA GLU A 121 -5.77 -2.09 24.74
C GLU A 121 -6.75 -3.14 24.19
N ARG A 122 -7.56 -2.78 23.20
CA ARG A 122 -8.51 -3.70 22.57
C ARG A 122 -7.81 -4.84 21.81
N ILE A 123 -6.70 -4.54 21.13
CA ILE A 123 -5.89 -5.55 20.43
C ILE A 123 -5.25 -6.49 21.47
N ALA A 124 -4.62 -5.97 22.49
CA ALA A 124 -4.02 -6.77 23.57
C ALA A 124 -5.05 -7.72 24.20
N LYS A 125 -6.23 -7.21 24.54
CA LYS A 125 -7.32 -8.00 25.08
C LYS A 125 -7.81 -9.07 24.11
N PHE A 126 -7.94 -8.76 22.82
CA PHE A 126 -8.38 -9.71 21.80
C PHE A 126 -7.43 -10.89 21.64
N TYR A 127 -6.11 -10.63 21.68
CA TYR A 127 -5.09 -11.67 21.55
C TYR A 127 -4.69 -12.30 22.91
N GLY A 128 -5.18 -11.80 24.03
CA GLY A 128 -4.81 -12.29 25.36
C GLY A 128 -3.36 -11.98 25.74
N CYS A 129 -2.82 -10.86 25.24
CA CYS A 129 -1.49 -10.37 25.56
C CYS A 129 -1.55 -9.30 26.64
N GLU A 130 -0.41 -9.02 27.30
CA GLU A 130 -0.31 -7.97 28.32
C GLU A 130 -0.46 -6.57 27.74
N ASP A 131 0.12 -6.35 26.54
CA ASP A 131 0.11 -5.06 25.86
C ASP A 131 0.22 -5.23 24.34
N SER A 132 -0.02 -4.16 23.59
CA SER A 132 0.21 -4.10 22.15
C SER A 132 0.70 -2.71 21.72
N ILE A 133 1.38 -2.67 20.58
CA ILE A 133 1.87 -1.43 19.96
C ILE A 133 1.39 -1.37 18.52
N VAL A 134 0.82 -0.24 18.13
CA VAL A 134 0.37 0.02 16.76
C VAL A 134 1.44 0.77 15.97
N PHE A 135 1.76 0.27 14.79
CA PHE A 135 2.66 0.90 13.81
C PHE A 135 1.88 1.36 12.58
N PRO A 136 2.35 2.39 11.86
CA PRO A 136 1.66 2.91 10.68
C PRO A 136 1.71 1.97 9.47
N SER A 137 2.56 0.93 9.50
CA SER A 137 2.67 -0.07 8.42
C SER A 137 3.29 -1.37 8.91
N GLY A 138 2.94 -2.49 8.26
CA GLY A 138 3.58 -3.79 8.53
C GLY A 138 5.09 -3.78 8.24
N TYR A 139 5.54 -3.04 7.24
CA TYR A 139 6.97 -2.85 6.96
C TYR A 139 7.67 -2.17 8.14
N GLY A 140 7.11 -1.05 8.62
CA GLY A 140 7.63 -0.34 9.79
C GLY A 140 7.63 -1.19 11.05
N THR A 141 6.61 -2.03 11.25
CA THR A 141 6.55 -3.02 12.32
C THR A 141 7.74 -3.99 12.26
N ASN A 142 7.95 -4.62 11.09
CA ASN A 142 9.04 -5.59 10.92
C ASN A 142 10.41 -4.94 11.15
N VAL A 143 10.65 -3.77 10.58
CA VAL A 143 11.92 -3.05 10.79
C VAL A 143 12.13 -2.72 12.26
N GLY A 144 11.12 -2.15 12.91
CA GLY A 144 11.21 -1.74 14.32
C GLY A 144 11.40 -2.93 15.26
N VAL A 145 10.57 -3.96 15.14
CA VAL A 145 10.60 -5.12 16.04
C VAL A 145 11.85 -5.96 15.84
N ILE A 146 12.22 -6.28 14.59
CA ILE A 146 13.41 -7.09 14.33
C ILE A 146 14.68 -6.34 14.78
N SER A 147 14.79 -5.06 14.47
CA SER A 147 15.93 -4.25 14.88
C SER A 147 16.06 -4.14 16.41
N ALA A 148 14.93 -4.04 17.11
CA ALA A 148 14.95 -3.95 18.58
C ALA A 148 15.27 -5.28 19.27
N LEU A 149 14.78 -6.40 18.75
CA LEU A 149 14.92 -7.71 19.38
C LEU A 149 16.16 -8.49 18.92
N CYS A 150 16.64 -8.23 17.71
CA CYS A 150 17.75 -8.94 17.09
C CYS A 150 19.04 -8.11 17.02
N SER A 151 19.16 -7.03 17.80
CA SER A 151 20.40 -6.29 17.90
C SER A 151 21.46 -7.19 18.54
N THR A 152 22.53 -7.47 17.82
CA THR A 152 23.73 -8.09 18.38
C THR A 152 24.32 -7.17 19.43
N GLY A 153 24.34 -7.61 20.69
CA GLY A 153 25.05 -6.94 21.77
C GLY A 153 26.56 -6.82 21.49
#